data_a7867c42ec87e1109007dba0a525d7fa
#
_entry.id   a7867c42ec87e1109007dba0a525d7fa
#
_cell.length_a   1.000
_cell.length_b   1.000
_cell.length_c   1.000
_cell.angle_alpha   90.00
_cell.angle_beta   90.00
_cell.angle_gamma   90.00
#
_symmetry.space_group_name_H-M   'P 1'
#
loop_
_entity.id
_entity.type
_entity.pdbx_description
1 polymer ?
#
loop_
_entity_poly.entity_id
_entity_poly.type
_entity_poly.pdbx_seq_one_letter_code
_entity_poly.pdbx_strand_id
1 'polypeptide(L)'
;MAKQDQVVVIRGAINATDALCAVASLTSDVDSVFESEMIFPYYCFDADCRVPTLAGRKQFSMICLVDAVNGLGATADSFELKRETVPLERLLAAGIDDQAAAKTAHRTVTHRLGRKLRTISSFDVDLAPRGLIYKRFWIVKTSDARVMVDSTTGSLHPLNLRAA
;
A
#
# COMPACT_ATOMS: atom_id res chain seq x y z
N MET A 1 -26.78 -13.13 -5.75
CA MET A 1 -25.43 -13.51 -5.24
C MET A 1 -24.49 -12.35 -5.49
N ALA A 2 -23.79 -11.90 -4.47
CA ALA A 2 -22.74 -10.90 -4.65
C ALA A 2 -21.63 -11.49 -5.53
N LYS A 3 -21.20 -10.77 -6.54
CA LYS A 3 -20.04 -11.17 -7.35
C LYS A 3 -18.80 -11.15 -6.47
N GLN A 4 -18.01 -12.21 -6.56
CA GLN A 4 -16.76 -12.38 -5.80
C GLN A 4 -15.61 -12.48 -6.78
N ASP A 5 -14.43 -12.03 -6.37
CA ASP A 5 -13.20 -12.18 -7.13
C ASP A 5 -12.10 -12.74 -6.22
N GLN A 6 -11.19 -13.49 -6.84
CA GLN A 6 -10.00 -14.01 -6.16
C GLN A 6 -8.85 -13.05 -6.36
N VAL A 7 -8.38 -12.47 -5.28
CA VAL A 7 -7.33 -11.46 -5.29
C VAL A 7 -6.15 -11.84 -4.40
N VAL A 8 -5.01 -11.24 -4.66
CA VAL A 8 -3.81 -11.38 -3.82
C VAL A 8 -3.76 -10.22 -2.84
N VAL A 9 -3.78 -10.51 -1.56
CA VAL A 9 -3.85 -9.51 -0.49
C VAL A 9 -2.59 -9.58 0.37
N ILE A 10 -2.07 -8.43 0.78
CA ILE A 10 -1.01 -8.36 1.78
C ILE A 10 -1.56 -8.86 3.11
N ARG A 11 -0.87 -9.81 3.73
CA ARG A 11 -1.25 -10.34 5.04
C ARG A 11 -1.17 -9.24 6.10
N GLY A 12 -2.30 -8.92 6.72
CA GLY A 12 -2.38 -7.94 7.79
C GLY A 12 -1.95 -8.52 9.15
N ALA A 13 -1.41 -7.66 10.00
CA ALA A 13 -1.09 -7.98 11.40
C ALA A 13 -2.24 -7.62 12.36
N ILE A 14 -3.18 -6.81 11.90
CA ILE A 14 -4.25 -6.23 12.71
C ILE A 14 -5.60 -6.64 12.13
N ASN A 15 -6.44 -7.23 12.96
CA ASN A 15 -7.82 -7.60 12.60
C ASN A 15 -8.81 -6.44 12.89
N ALA A 16 -10.07 -6.64 12.54
CA ALA A 16 -11.11 -5.64 12.73
C ALA A 16 -11.33 -5.26 14.21
N THR A 17 -11.22 -6.23 15.11
CA THR A 17 -11.36 -6.00 16.55
C THR A 17 -10.21 -5.16 17.10
N ASP A 18 -8.98 -5.46 16.68
CA ASP A 18 -7.79 -4.68 17.06
C ASP A 18 -7.90 -3.24 16.56
N ALA A 19 -8.37 -3.06 15.34
CA ALA A 19 -8.60 -1.74 14.74
C ALA A 19 -9.62 -0.92 15.54
N LEU A 20 -10.73 -1.54 15.92
CA LEU A 20 -11.75 -0.92 16.74
C LEU A 20 -11.20 -0.50 18.12
N CYS A 21 -10.45 -1.38 18.78
CA CYS A 21 -9.81 -1.09 20.05
C CYS A 21 -8.79 0.06 19.95
N ALA A 22 -8.00 0.09 18.89
CA ALA A 22 -7.02 1.16 18.67
C ALA A 22 -7.69 2.53 18.50
N VAL A 23 -8.74 2.61 17.72
CA VAL A 23 -9.49 3.86 17.51
C VAL A 23 -10.18 4.30 18.81
N ALA A 24 -10.88 3.40 19.50
CA ALA A 24 -11.55 3.69 20.76
C ALA A 24 -10.59 4.20 21.84
N SER A 25 -9.38 3.62 21.92
CA SER A 25 -8.36 4.02 22.87
C SER A 25 -7.81 5.42 22.60
N LEU A 26 -7.61 5.78 21.33
CA LEU A 26 -7.05 7.07 20.95
C LEU A 26 -8.06 8.21 20.97
N THR A 27 -9.30 7.93 20.60
CA THR A 27 -10.37 8.94 20.57
C THR A 27 -11.11 9.06 21.88
N SER A 28 -10.90 8.11 22.81
CA SER A 28 -11.71 7.98 24.04
C SER A 28 -13.22 7.88 23.77
N ASP A 29 -13.57 7.44 22.57
CA ASP A 29 -14.95 7.32 22.10
C ASP A 29 -15.45 5.89 22.31
N VAL A 30 -16.29 5.73 23.33
CA VAL A 30 -16.90 4.45 23.70
C VAL A 30 -17.96 3.98 22.69
N ASP A 31 -18.43 4.88 21.83
CA ASP A 31 -19.45 4.60 20.82
C ASP A 31 -18.82 4.23 19.45
N SER A 32 -17.50 4.07 19.40
CA SER A 32 -16.81 3.62 18.19
C SER A 32 -17.30 2.24 17.76
N VAL A 33 -17.62 2.09 16.47
CA VAL A 33 -18.09 0.83 15.89
C VAL A 33 -17.33 0.50 14.60
N PHE A 34 -17.09 -0.78 14.38
CA PHE A 34 -16.63 -1.24 13.09
C PHE A 34 -17.71 -1.03 12.02
N GLU A 35 -17.40 -0.35 10.94
CA GLU A 35 -18.34 -0.07 9.86
C GLU A 35 -18.17 -1.01 8.68
N SER A 36 -16.96 -1.09 8.14
CA SER A 36 -16.66 -1.88 6.94
C SER A 36 -15.17 -2.11 6.75
N GLU A 37 -14.83 -2.80 5.68
CA GLU A 37 -13.47 -2.89 5.18
C GLU A 37 -13.36 -2.31 3.78
N MET A 38 -12.18 -1.81 3.44
CA MET A 38 -11.83 -1.34 2.12
C MET A 38 -10.60 -2.10 1.65
N ILE A 39 -10.63 -2.61 0.43
CA ILE A 39 -9.55 -3.37 -0.17
C ILE A 39 -8.97 -2.56 -1.31
N PHE A 40 -7.77 -2.04 -1.09
CA PHE A 40 -7.15 -0.99 -1.89
C PHE A 40 -6.09 -1.58 -2.83
N PRO A 41 -6.14 -1.27 -4.15
CA PRO A 41 -5.22 -1.83 -5.14
C PRO A 41 -3.88 -1.10 -5.17
N TYR A 42 -2.81 -1.89 -5.30
CA TYR A 42 -1.44 -1.43 -5.56
C TYR A 42 -0.83 -2.22 -6.71
N TYR A 43 -0.10 -1.55 -7.59
CA TYR A 43 0.83 -2.23 -8.48
C TYR A 43 2.12 -2.53 -7.72
N CYS A 44 2.54 -3.78 -7.76
CA CYS A 44 3.75 -4.25 -7.08
C CYS A 44 4.86 -4.51 -8.09
N PHE A 45 6.06 -4.03 -7.78
CA PHE A 45 7.25 -4.24 -8.58
C PHE A 45 8.40 -4.71 -7.70
N ASP A 46 9.13 -5.72 -8.18
CA ASP A 46 10.47 -6.01 -7.66
C ASP A 46 11.46 -5.14 -8.44
N ALA A 47 12.27 -4.39 -7.72
CA ALA A 47 13.27 -3.51 -8.29
C ALA A 47 14.67 -4.03 -7.99
N ASP A 48 15.42 -4.36 -9.03
CA ASP A 48 16.84 -4.67 -8.95
C ASP A 48 17.66 -3.50 -9.49
N CYS A 49 18.52 -2.97 -8.63
CA CYS A 49 19.26 -1.76 -8.90
C CYS A 49 20.76 -2.05 -8.88
N ARG A 50 21.46 -1.56 -9.88
CA ARG A 50 22.92 -1.66 -10.00
C ARG A 50 23.52 -0.27 -9.94
N VAL A 51 24.40 -0.09 -8.96
CA VAL A 51 25.04 1.20 -8.71
C VAL A 51 26.53 1.06 -8.90
N PRO A 52 27.15 1.88 -9.79
CA PRO A 52 28.59 1.91 -9.92
C PRO A 52 29.21 2.49 -8.63
N THR A 53 30.26 1.83 -8.15
CA THR A 53 31.07 2.28 -7.01
C THR A 53 32.54 2.24 -7.38
N LEU A 54 33.39 2.86 -6.59
CA LEU A 54 34.84 2.82 -6.79
C LEU A 54 35.42 1.39 -6.71
N ALA A 55 34.75 0.48 -6.00
CA ALA A 55 35.13 -0.92 -5.85
C ALA A 55 34.42 -1.86 -6.82
N GLY A 56 33.71 -1.35 -7.82
CA GLY A 56 32.91 -2.14 -8.77
C GLY A 56 31.43 -1.76 -8.74
N ARG A 57 30.54 -2.71 -9.04
CA ARG A 57 29.09 -2.51 -9.02
C ARG A 57 28.49 -3.09 -7.75
N LYS A 58 27.65 -2.32 -7.09
CA LYS A 58 26.84 -2.77 -5.95
C LYS A 58 25.40 -2.98 -6.40
N GLN A 59 24.81 -4.11 -5.97
CA GLN A 59 23.44 -4.47 -6.27
C GLN A 59 22.55 -4.25 -5.06
N PHE A 60 21.37 -3.70 -5.30
CA PHE A 60 20.31 -3.50 -4.30
C PHE A 60 19.00 -4.05 -4.86
N SER A 61 18.26 -4.75 -4.02
CA SER A 61 16.90 -5.20 -4.34
C SER A 61 15.91 -4.54 -3.39
N MET A 62 14.78 -4.11 -3.90
CA MET A 62 13.71 -3.54 -3.09
C MET A 62 12.35 -3.79 -3.75
N ILE A 63 11.30 -3.68 -2.96
CA ILE A 63 9.93 -3.74 -3.45
C ILE A 63 9.39 -2.32 -3.57
N CYS A 64 8.76 -2.01 -4.69
CA CYS A 64 8.05 -0.76 -4.90
C CYS A 64 6.56 -1.02 -5.06
N LEU A 65 5.76 -0.33 -4.28
CA LEU A 65 4.30 -0.31 -4.38
C LEU A 65 3.87 1.02 -4.96
N VAL A 66 3.00 0.97 -5.96
CA VAL A 66 2.37 2.16 -6.54
C VAL A 66 0.89 2.08 -6.27
N ASP A 67 0.39 3.06 -5.53
CA ASP A 67 -1.04 3.25 -5.30
C ASP A 67 -1.77 3.31 -6.64
N ALA A 68 -2.60 2.31 -6.91
CA ALA A 68 -3.27 2.19 -8.20
C ALA A 68 -4.43 3.18 -8.38
N VAL A 69 -4.84 3.87 -7.32
CA VAL A 69 -5.89 4.90 -7.37
C VAL A 69 -5.30 6.28 -7.60
N ASN A 70 -4.29 6.64 -6.82
CA ASN A 70 -3.71 7.98 -6.81
C ASN A 70 -2.38 8.11 -7.55
N GLY A 71 -1.74 6.99 -7.90
CA GLY A 71 -0.46 6.98 -8.60
C GLY A 71 0.75 7.37 -7.74
N LEU A 72 0.66 7.25 -6.43
CA LEU A 72 1.76 7.53 -5.51
C LEU A 72 2.62 6.27 -5.31
N GLY A 73 3.93 6.43 -5.44
CA GLY A 73 4.89 5.34 -5.25
C GLY A 73 5.55 5.38 -3.88
N ALA A 74 5.79 4.21 -3.31
CA ALA A 74 6.57 4.02 -2.09
C ALA A 74 7.38 2.73 -2.15
N THR A 75 8.53 2.72 -1.50
CA THR A 75 9.27 1.49 -1.28
C THR A 75 8.74 0.79 -0.04
N ALA A 76 8.68 -0.52 -0.08
CA ALA A 76 8.18 -1.34 1.02
C ALA A 76 9.22 -2.37 1.45
N ASP A 77 9.14 -2.76 2.71
CA ASP A 77 9.83 -3.93 3.22
C ASP A 77 9.15 -5.21 2.73
N SER A 78 9.77 -6.35 2.98
CA SER A 78 9.17 -7.64 2.65
C SER A 78 7.83 -7.82 3.39
N PHE A 79 6.86 -8.38 2.70
CA PHE A 79 5.54 -8.70 3.24
C PHE A 79 5.08 -10.06 2.72
N GLU A 80 4.18 -10.67 3.45
CA GLU A 80 3.55 -11.92 3.03
C GLU A 80 2.28 -11.64 2.21
N LEU A 81 2.11 -12.44 1.17
CA LEU A 81 0.93 -12.39 0.30
C LEU A 81 0.07 -13.64 0.54
N LYS A 82 -1.25 -13.47 0.51
CA LYS A 82 -2.22 -14.54 0.53
C LYS A 82 -3.28 -14.34 -0.55
N ARG A 83 -3.84 -15.41 -1.05
CA ARG A 83 -5.00 -15.35 -1.94
C ARG A 83 -6.28 -15.38 -1.10
N GLU A 84 -7.18 -14.48 -1.42
CA GLU A 84 -8.49 -14.40 -0.79
C GLU A 84 -9.58 -14.21 -1.83
N THR A 85 -10.76 -14.74 -1.52
CA THR A 85 -11.98 -14.43 -2.28
C THR A 85 -12.72 -13.33 -1.56
N VAL A 86 -12.92 -12.22 -2.24
CA VAL A 86 -13.54 -11.02 -1.66
C VAL A 86 -14.72 -10.55 -2.50
N PRO A 87 -15.74 -9.94 -1.89
CA PRO A 87 -16.83 -9.30 -2.63
C PRO A 87 -16.30 -8.15 -3.49
N LEU A 88 -16.71 -8.08 -4.76
CA LEU A 88 -16.27 -7.03 -5.68
C LEU A 88 -16.61 -5.62 -5.20
N GLU A 89 -17.67 -5.47 -4.45
CA GLU A 89 -18.11 -4.19 -3.87
C GLU A 89 -17.14 -3.59 -2.86
N ARG A 90 -16.22 -4.42 -2.31
CA ARG A 90 -15.19 -4.00 -1.36
C ARG A 90 -13.87 -3.67 -2.02
N LEU A 91 -13.72 -4.02 -3.29
CA LEU A 91 -12.54 -3.72 -4.07
C LEU A 91 -12.64 -2.32 -4.65
N LEU A 92 -11.63 -1.48 -4.42
CA LEU A 92 -11.50 -0.25 -5.18
C LEU A 92 -10.94 -0.54 -6.57
N ALA A 93 -11.48 0.17 -7.55
CA ALA A 93 -10.97 0.09 -8.91
C ALA A 93 -9.66 0.85 -9.07
N ALA A 94 -8.75 0.32 -9.89
CA ALA A 94 -7.54 1.03 -10.27
C ALA A 94 -7.90 2.27 -11.12
N GLY A 95 -7.30 3.40 -10.79
CA GLY A 95 -7.46 4.67 -11.51
C GLY A 95 -6.32 4.97 -12.49
N ILE A 96 -5.23 4.23 -12.41
CA ILE A 96 -4.10 4.32 -13.34
C ILE A 96 -3.83 2.95 -13.98
N ASP A 97 -3.18 2.95 -15.13
CA ASP A 97 -2.77 1.72 -15.79
C ASP A 97 -1.38 1.24 -15.32
N ASP A 98 -1.01 0.05 -15.72
CA ASP A 98 0.28 -0.58 -15.38
C ASP A 98 1.48 0.18 -15.95
N GLN A 99 1.33 0.81 -17.10
CA GLN A 99 2.39 1.60 -17.73
C GLN A 99 2.67 2.88 -16.93
N ALA A 100 1.64 3.59 -16.49
CA ALA A 100 1.77 4.75 -15.61
C ALA A 100 2.37 4.34 -14.26
N ALA A 101 1.95 3.21 -13.72
CA ALA A 101 2.49 2.65 -12.48
C ALA A 101 3.98 2.31 -12.61
N ALA A 102 4.41 1.71 -13.72
CA ALA A 102 5.82 1.38 -13.96
C ALA A 102 6.71 2.64 -14.02
N LYS A 103 6.24 3.70 -14.66
CA LYS A 103 6.94 5.00 -14.69
C LYS A 103 7.09 5.60 -13.28
N THR A 104 6.04 5.55 -12.49
CA THR A 104 6.07 6.01 -11.10
C THR A 104 7.01 5.17 -10.25
N ALA A 105 6.98 3.84 -10.40
CA ALA A 105 7.87 2.93 -9.69
C ALA A 105 9.34 3.22 -10.00
N HIS A 106 9.69 3.38 -11.28
CA HIS A 106 11.05 3.72 -11.69
C HIS A 106 11.54 5.03 -11.03
N ARG A 107 10.73 6.06 -11.09
CA ARG A 107 11.04 7.36 -10.47
C ARG A 107 11.19 7.26 -8.95
N THR A 108 10.30 6.53 -8.29
CA THR A 108 10.31 6.33 -6.83
C THR A 108 11.58 5.61 -6.39
N VAL A 109 11.93 4.52 -7.06
CA VAL A 109 13.14 3.74 -6.76
C VAL A 109 14.41 4.56 -6.99
N THR A 110 14.49 5.25 -8.12
CA THR A 110 15.63 6.12 -8.45
C THR A 110 15.82 7.23 -7.42
N HIS A 111 14.73 7.88 -7.03
CA HIS A 111 14.77 8.92 -6.01
C HIS A 111 15.19 8.37 -4.63
N ARG A 112 14.70 7.19 -4.25
CA ARG A 112 15.06 6.53 -2.99
C ARG A 112 16.54 6.20 -2.93
N LEU A 113 17.09 5.64 -4.01
CA LEU A 113 18.51 5.33 -4.14
C LEU A 113 19.39 6.59 -4.11
N GLY A 114 19.01 7.62 -4.86
CA GLY A 114 19.74 8.89 -4.89
C GLY A 114 19.88 9.51 -3.50
N ARG A 115 18.82 9.47 -2.70
CA ARG A 115 18.86 9.94 -1.31
C ARG A 115 19.71 9.07 -0.40
N LYS A 116 19.64 7.74 -0.55
CA LYS A 116 20.39 6.79 0.28
C LYS A 116 21.89 6.85 0.02
N LEU A 117 22.27 6.99 -1.24
CA LEU A 117 23.67 6.90 -1.66
C LEU A 117 24.37 8.26 -1.73
N ARG A 118 23.61 9.35 -1.66
CA ARG A 118 24.13 10.73 -1.79
C ARG A 118 25.02 10.91 -3.03
N THR A 119 24.72 10.17 -4.09
CA THR A 119 25.48 10.24 -5.35
C THR A 119 24.62 10.80 -6.46
N ILE A 120 25.27 11.44 -7.43
CA ILE A 120 24.65 11.97 -8.64
C ILE A 120 24.79 10.96 -9.80
N SER A 121 25.35 9.78 -9.53
CA SER A 121 25.57 8.76 -10.55
C SER A 121 24.25 8.19 -11.09
N SER A 122 24.22 7.87 -12.36
CA SER A 122 23.13 7.11 -12.97
C SER A 122 23.12 5.68 -12.42
N PHE A 123 21.91 5.20 -12.15
CA PHE A 123 21.71 3.81 -11.71
C PHE A 123 21.00 3.04 -12.82
N ASP A 124 21.28 1.77 -12.93
CA ASP A 124 20.47 0.85 -13.69
C ASP A 124 19.38 0.29 -12.78
N VAL A 125 18.13 0.49 -13.15
CA VAL A 125 16.96 -0.01 -12.42
C VAL A 125 16.17 -0.93 -13.33
N ASP A 126 16.10 -2.21 -12.94
CA ASP A 126 15.26 -3.21 -13.60
C ASP A 126 14.02 -3.45 -12.74
N LEU A 127 12.85 -3.25 -13.32
CA LEU A 127 11.56 -3.47 -12.66
C LEU A 127 10.91 -4.75 -13.19
N ALA A 128 10.60 -5.68 -12.29
CA ALA A 128 9.81 -6.86 -12.58
C ALA A 128 8.39 -6.68 -12.00
N PRO A 129 7.35 -6.56 -12.85
CA PRO A 129 5.98 -6.39 -12.37
C PRO A 129 5.47 -7.69 -11.74
N ARG A 130 4.84 -7.58 -10.58
CA ARG A 130 4.11 -8.66 -9.91
C ARG A 130 2.60 -8.57 -10.13
N GLY A 131 2.11 -7.53 -10.80
CA GLY A 131 0.71 -7.25 -11.01
C GLY A 131 0.05 -6.49 -9.87
N LEU A 132 -1.27 -6.53 -9.82
CA LEU A 132 -2.06 -5.92 -8.76
C LEU A 132 -2.03 -6.80 -7.51
N ILE A 133 -1.72 -6.17 -6.40
CA ILE A 133 -1.92 -6.71 -5.06
C ILE A 133 -2.80 -5.75 -4.28
N TYR A 134 -3.45 -6.26 -3.25
CA TYR A 134 -4.41 -5.49 -2.49
C TYR A 134 -3.99 -5.38 -1.03
N LYS A 135 -4.31 -4.26 -0.42
CA LYS A 135 -4.12 -4.01 1.01
C LYS A 135 -5.45 -3.72 1.65
N ARG A 136 -5.68 -4.33 2.81
CA ARG A 136 -6.91 -4.14 3.57
C ARG A 136 -6.78 -2.98 4.53
N PHE A 137 -7.83 -2.18 4.58
CA PHE A 137 -8.03 -1.15 5.58
C PHE A 137 -9.35 -1.39 6.29
N TRP A 138 -9.36 -1.17 7.59
CA TRP A 138 -10.56 -1.24 8.41
C TRP A 138 -11.16 0.14 8.57
N ILE A 139 -12.45 0.27 8.38
CA ILE A 139 -13.17 1.53 8.57
C ILE A 139 -13.91 1.46 9.89
N VAL A 140 -13.54 2.36 10.81
CA VAL A 140 -14.15 2.51 12.12
C VAL A 140 -14.87 3.84 12.16
N LYS A 141 -16.15 3.80 12.52
CA LYS A 141 -16.96 4.99 12.71
C LYS A 141 -16.91 5.40 14.19
N THR A 142 -16.61 6.66 14.44
CA THR A 142 -16.73 7.31 15.75
C THR A 142 -17.97 8.21 15.76
N SER A 143 -18.26 8.87 16.88
CA SER A 143 -19.36 9.85 16.97
C SER A 143 -19.21 10.99 15.96
N ASP A 144 -17.97 11.42 15.68
CA ASP A 144 -17.69 12.63 14.91
C ASP A 144 -17.03 12.40 13.55
N ALA A 145 -16.48 11.21 13.32
CA ALA A 145 -15.67 10.95 12.14
C ALA A 145 -15.64 9.47 11.74
N ARG A 146 -15.03 9.20 10.61
CA ARG A 146 -14.59 7.87 10.20
C ARG A 146 -13.08 7.82 10.20
N VAL A 147 -12.54 6.71 10.66
CA VAL A 147 -11.10 6.47 10.74
C VAL A 147 -10.78 5.21 9.94
N MET A 148 -9.84 5.35 9.04
CA MET A 148 -9.28 4.23 8.28
C MET A 148 -8.06 3.70 9.02
N VAL A 149 -8.04 2.40 9.30
CA VAL A 149 -6.94 1.73 10.00
C VAL A 149 -6.22 0.79 9.05
N ASP A 150 -4.93 1.01 8.90
CA ASP A 150 -4.07 0.16 8.08
C ASP A 150 -3.91 -1.22 8.74
N SER A 151 -4.32 -2.28 8.05
CA SER A 151 -4.26 -3.65 8.59
C SER A 151 -2.84 -4.18 8.78
N THR A 152 -1.84 -3.59 8.16
CA THR A 152 -0.44 -4.02 8.25
C THR A 152 0.35 -3.27 9.32
N THR A 153 0.12 -1.99 9.46
CA THR A 153 0.88 -1.11 10.36
C THR A 153 0.11 -0.65 11.58
N GLY A 154 -1.22 -0.72 11.55
CA GLY A 154 -2.09 -0.14 12.57
C GLY A 154 -2.18 1.39 12.51
N SER A 155 -1.61 2.01 11.50
CA SER A 155 -1.68 3.47 11.33
C SER A 155 -3.11 3.94 11.14
N LEU A 156 -3.46 5.03 11.80
CA LEU A 156 -4.79 5.62 11.76
C LEU A 156 -4.80 6.83 10.83
N HIS A 157 -5.76 6.84 9.91
CA HIS A 157 -5.96 7.93 8.97
C HIS A 157 -7.41 8.43 9.06
N PRO A 158 -7.64 9.67 9.48
CA PRO A 158 -8.99 10.21 9.52
C PRO A 158 -9.53 10.35 8.08
N LEU A 159 -10.72 9.83 7.84
CA LEU A 159 -11.45 10.03 6.61
C LEU A 159 -12.30 11.28 6.76
N ASN A 160 -11.79 12.40 6.28
CA ASN A 160 -12.57 13.62 6.12
C ASN A 160 -13.47 13.43 4.90
N LEU A 161 -14.67 12.94 5.13
CA LEU A 161 -15.74 13.08 4.16
C LEU A 161 -16.11 14.57 4.08
N ARG A 162 -15.38 15.34 3.30
CA ARG A 162 -15.95 16.61 2.84
C ARG A 162 -17.21 16.21 2.07
N ALA A 163 -18.34 16.54 2.66
CA ALA A 163 -19.58 16.53 1.91
C ALA A 163 -19.35 17.35 0.63
N ALA A 164 -19.51 16.68 -0.49
CA ALA A 164 -19.50 17.34 -1.76
C ALA A 164 -20.75 18.23 -1.86
#